data_b14a46b84fc93b0515d0e5bdd268ee8c
#
_entry.id   b14a46b84fc93b0515d0e5bdd268ee8c
#
_cell.length_a   1.000
_cell.length_b   1.000
_cell.length_c   1.000
_cell.angle_alpha   90.00
_cell.angle_beta   90.00
_cell.angle_gamma   90.00
#
_symmetry.space_group_name_H-M   'P 1'
#
loop_
_entity.id
_entity.type
_entity.pdbx_description
1 polymer ?
#
loop_
_entity_poly.entity_id
_entity_poly.type
_entity_poly.pdbx_seq_one_letter_code
_entity_poly.pdbx_strand_id
1 'polypeptide(L)'
;MKPTLLFDLDDTLITNPLESFMSAYLKLLSQALVSYVPPEKMVPQLIKATDKMVANNDPSKTLEEVFDEHFYPALGLKKADVIESITDFYLNQYNELIRVTSPRPEARMVIDKVHSEGCNIVVATNPLFPLIAIHARLNWGGFQDLQNVFSFITSYESMHFAKPNPAYYAEILGLQGWPQTPVCMV
;
A
#
# COMPACT_ATOMS: atom_id res chain seq x y z
N MET A 1 -28.97 4.85 -7.41
CA MET A 1 -27.84 4.29 -6.59
C MET A 1 -26.55 4.77 -7.22
N LYS A 2 -25.56 5.14 -6.43
CA LYS A 2 -24.29 5.70 -6.91
C LYS A 2 -23.28 4.58 -7.20
N PRO A 3 -22.38 4.73 -8.19
CA PRO A 3 -21.38 3.72 -8.48
C PRO A 3 -20.31 3.61 -7.39
N THR A 4 -19.61 2.47 -7.37
CA THR A 4 -18.38 2.29 -6.61
C THR A 4 -17.19 2.49 -7.55
N LEU A 5 -16.28 3.38 -7.18
CA LEU A 5 -15.08 3.69 -7.95
C LEU A 5 -13.85 3.20 -7.21
N LEU A 6 -13.09 2.34 -7.86
CA LEU A 6 -11.84 1.81 -7.36
C LEU A 6 -10.69 2.57 -8.02
N PHE A 7 -9.93 3.35 -7.26
CA PHE A 7 -8.79 4.09 -7.79
C PHE A 7 -7.48 3.41 -7.42
N ASP A 8 -6.62 3.21 -8.39
CA ASP A 8 -5.22 2.92 -8.08
C ASP A 8 -4.54 4.15 -7.45
N LEU A 9 -3.39 3.95 -6.82
CA LEU A 9 -2.67 5.02 -6.14
C LEU A 9 -1.51 5.54 -6.98
N ASP A 10 -0.52 4.67 -7.21
CA ASP A 10 0.73 5.07 -7.84
C ASP A 10 0.50 5.31 -9.34
N ASP A 11 0.96 6.46 -9.84
CA ASP A 11 0.74 6.99 -11.19
C ASP A 11 -0.75 7.17 -11.59
N THR A 12 -1.67 7.07 -10.63
CA THR A 12 -3.10 7.37 -10.78
C THR A 12 -3.52 8.54 -9.89
N LEU A 13 -3.51 8.39 -8.57
CA LEU A 13 -3.84 9.48 -7.64
C LEU A 13 -2.64 10.37 -7.32
N ILE A 14 -1.43 9.84 -7.43
CA ILE A 14 -0.16 10.53 -7.22
C ILE A 14 0.81 10.14 -8.33
N THR A 15 1.64 11.04 -8.77
CA THR A 15 2.78 10.69 -9.64
C THR A 15 3.87 10.07 -8.77
N ASN A 16 4.15 8.80 -9.01
CA ASN A 16 5.12 8.02 -8.23
C ASN A 16 5.92 7.08 -9.14
N PRO A 17 6.95 7.57 -9.83
CA PRO A 17 7.75 6.75 -10.74
C PRO A 17 8.42 5.59 -9.98
N LEU A 18 7.99 4.36 -10.29
CA LEU A 18 8.33 3.14 -9.54
C LEU A 18 9.83 2.98 -9.30
N GLU A 19 10.66 3.21 -10.32
CA GLU A 19 12.11 2.98 -10.24
C GLU A 19 12.79 3.92 -9.23
N SER A 20 12.51 5.23 -9.33
CA SER A 20 13.08 6.22 -8.42
C SER A 20 12.57 6.07 -7.00
N PHE A 21 11.27 5.78 -6.85
CA PHE A 21 10.65 5.53 -5.56
C PHE A 21 11.25 4.30 -4.87
N MET A 22 11.29 3.17 -5.56
CA MET A 22 11.82 1.93 -4.98
C MET A 22 13.32 2.05 -4.64
N SER A 23 14.11 2.70 -5.49
CA SER A 23 15.53 2.96 -5.20
C SER A 23 15.70 3.78 -3.91
N ALA A 24 14.96 4.87 -3.77
CA ALA A 24 15.00 5.72 -2.58
C ALA A 24 14.46 4.99 -1.32
N TYR A 25 13.34 4.28 -1.46
CA TYR A 25 12.74 3.49 -0.39
C TYR A 25 13.70 2.44 0.17
N LEU A 26 14.29 1.62 -0.70
CA LEU A 26 15.22 0.57 -0.29
C LEU A 26 16.46 1.14 0.41
N LYS A 27 16.95 2.29 -0.07
CA LYS A 27 18.09 2.99 0.57
C LYS A 27 17.74 3.44 1.98
N LEU A 28 16.61 4.13 2.16
CA LEU A 28 16.19 4.65 3.48
C LEU A 28 15.87 3.52 4.46
N LEU A 29 15.14 2.49 4.01
CA LEU A 29 14.83 1.33 4.85
C LEU A 29 16.10 0.58 5.26
N SER A 30 17.06 0.42 4.35
CA SER A 30 18.36 -0.20 4.65
C SER A 30 19.13 0.57 5.72
N GLN A 31 19.08 1.90 5.67
CA GLN A 31 19.71 2.75 6.70
C GLN A 31 19.03 2.61 8.05
N ALA A 32 17.69 2.55 8.07
CA ALA A 32 16.93 2.39 9.31
C ALA A 32 17.19 1.02 10.00
N LEU A 33 17.43 -0.02 9.21
CA LEU A 33 17.60 -1.38 9.74
C LEU A 33 19.07 -1.85 9.79
N VAL A 34 20.05 -0.99 9.50
CA VAL A 34 21.47 -1.38 9.38
C VAL A 34 22.06 -2.00 10.67
N SER A 35 21.54 -1.61 11.83
CA SER A 35 21.95 -2.16 13.14
C SER A 35 21.48 -3.59 13.38
N TYR A 36 20.46 -4.05 12.63
CA TYR A 36 19.90 -5.41 12.75
C TYR A 36 20.36 -6.33 11.63
N VAL A 37 20.46 -5.79 10.41
CA VAL A 37 20.78 -6.58 9.23
C VAL A 37 21.49 -5.72 8.17
N PRO A 38 22.57 -6.23 7.56
CA PRO A 38 23.24 -5.48 6.50
C PRO A 38 22.38 -5.43 5.22
N PRO A 39 22.43 -4.29 4.48
CA PRO A 39 21.61 -4.06 3.29
C PRO A 39 21.67 -5.16 2.24
N GLU A 40 22.85 -5.71 2.00
CA GLU A 40 23.07 -6.77 1.01
C GLU A 40 22.36 -8.10 1.34
N LYS A 41 21.95 -8.29 2.60
CA LYS A 41 21.11 -9.42 3.02
C LYS A 41 19.62 -9.01 3.05
N MET A 42 19.32 -7.82 3.58
CA MET A 42 17.96 -7.34 3.78
C MET A 42 17.21 -7.19 2.46
N VAL A 43 17.79 -6.48 1.48
CA VAL A 43 17.11 -6.13 0.22
C VAL A 43 16.69 -7.37 -0.59
N PRO A 44 17.55 -8.38 -0.81
CA PRO A 44 17.11 -9.60 -1.51
C PRO A 44 16.00 -10.36 -0.78
N GLN A 45 15.98 -10.37 0.54
CA GLN A 45 14.94 -11.05 1.30
C GLN A 45 13.63 -10.28 1.30
N LEU A 46 13.69 -8.95 1.33
CA LEU A 46 12.51 -8.10 1.17
C LEU A 46 11.83 -8.37 -0.18
N ILE A 47 12.58 -8.40 -1.27
CA ILE A 47 12.05 -8.69 -2.61
C ILE A 47 11.42 -10.10 -2.64
N LYS A 48 12.12 -11.12 -2.12
CA LYS A 48 11.57 -12.49 -2.07
C LYS A 48 10.30 -12.60 -1.24
N ALA A 49 10.22 -11.92 -0.10
CA ALA A 49 9.02 -11.91 0.74
C ALA A 49 7.86 -11.19 0.02
N THR A 50 8.14 -10.10 -0.68
CA THR A 50 7.15 -9.40 -1.53
C THR A 50 6.66 -10.30 -2.67
N ASP A 51 7.53 -11.06 -3.32
CA ASP A 51 7.14 -12.04 -4.34
C ASP A 51 6.19 -13.11 -3.77
N LYS A 52 6.40 -13.51 -2.50
CA LYS A 52 5.49 -14.43 -1.80
C LYS A 52 4.13 -13.81 -1.53
N MET A 53 4.08 -12.53 -1.16
CA MET A 53 2.80 -11.81 -1.05
C MET A 53 2.04 -11.78 -2.37
N VAL A 54 2.72 -11.44 -3.47
CA VAL A 54 2.10 -11.41 -4.82
C VAL A 54 1.59 -12.78 -5.25
N ALA A 55 2.32 -13.84 -4.90
CA ALA A 55 1.96 -15.22 -5.25
C ALA A 55 0.93 -15.85 -4.28
N ASN A 56 0.52 -15.14 -3.21
CA ASN A 56 -0.38 -15.71 -2.22
C ASN A 56 -1.75 -16.05 -2.80
N ASN A 57 -2.23 -17.26 -2.49
CA ASN A 57 -3.56 -17.74 -2.82
C ASN A 57 -4.29 -18.33 -1.60
N ASP A 58 -3.72 -18.15 -0.40
CA ASP A 58 -4.32 -18.60 0.85
C ASP A 58 -5.20 -17.50 1.44
N PRO A 59 -6.54 -17.66 1.45
CA PRO A 59 -7.45 -16.65 1.98
C PRO A 59 -7.46 -16.58 3.52
N SER A 60 -6.74 -17.45 4.20
CA SER A 60 -6.64 -17.45 5.66
C SER A 60 -5.49 -16.60 6.20
N LYS A 61 -4.62 -16.08 5.32
CA LYS A 61 -3.46 -15.28 5.68
C LYS A 61 -3.47 -13.93 4.99
N THR A 62 -3.38 -12.87 5.77
CA THR A 62 -3.13 -11.53 5.23
C THR A 62 -1.77 -11.46 4.54
N LEU A 63 -1.60 -10.48 3.66
CA LEU A 63 -0.30 -10.28 3.00
C LEU A 63 0.80 -9.88 4.00
N GLU A 64 0.44 -9.22 5.11
CA GLU A 64 1.36 -8.97 6.22
C GLU A 64 1.85 -10.29 6.84
N GLU A 65 0.95 -11.21 7.15
CA GLU A 65 1.31 -12.52 7.71
C GLU A 65 2.21 -13.32 6.76
N VAL A 66 1.89 -13.30 5.46
CA VAL A 66 2.73 -13.92 4.43
C VAL A 66 4.12 -13.28 4.38
N PHE A 67 4.19 -11.95 4.43
CA PHE A 67 5.47 -11.24 4.48
C PHE A 67 6.28 -11.62 5.72
N ASP A 68 5.66 -11.59 6.89
CA ASP A 68 6.29 -11.87 8.18
C ASP A 68 6.89 -13.29 8.22
N GLU A 69 6.16 -14.28 7.73
CA GLU A 69 6.61 -15.67 7.66
C GLU A 69 7.86 -15.87 6.80
N HIS A 70 8.07 -15.01 5.79
CA HIS A 70 9.15 -15.16 4.83
C HIS A 70 10.32 -14.20 5.06
N PHE A 71 10.06 -13.00 5.59
CA PHE A 71 11.06 -11.96 5.75
C PHE A 71 11.91 -12.14 7.01
N TYR A 72 11.27 -12.12 8.18
CA TYR A 72 12.02 -12.11 9.45
C TYR A 72 12.82 -13.40 9.69
N PRO A 73 12.27 -14.62 9.52
CA PRO A 73 13.02 -15.84 9.74
C PRO A 73 14.20 -16.01 8.78
N ALA A 74 14.05 -15.55 7.52
CA ALA A 74 15.14 -15.64 6.53
C ALA A 74 16.34 -14.75 6.88
N LEU A 75 16.13 -13.74 7.72
CA LEU A 75 17.17 -12.85 8.23
C LEU A 75 17.66 -13.24 9.64
N GLY A 76 17.05 -14.29 10.24
CA GLY A 76 17.33 -14.67 11.63
C GLY A 76 16.80 -13.66 12.65
N LEU A 77 15.82 -12.84 12.28
CA LEU A 77 15.20 -11.81 13.11
C LEU A 77 13.85 -12.28 13.64
N LYS A 78 13.40 -11.69 14.75
CA LYS A 78 12.00 -11.71 15.18
C LYS A 78 11.39 -10.33 14.90
N LYS A 79 10.16 -10.30 14.44
CA LYS A 79 9.42 -9.04 14.20
C LYS A 79 9.47 -8.12 15.44
N ALA A 80 9.28 -8.69 16.62
CA ALA A 80 9.30 -7.94 17.88
C ALA A 80 10.63 -7.20 18.15
N ASP A 81 11.75 -7.68 17.61
CA ASP A 81 13.06 -7.07 17.85
C ASP A 81 13.29 -5.81 17.00
N VAL A 82 12.53 -5.66 15.90
CA VAL A 82 12.74 -4.60 14.89
C VAL A 82 11.51 -3.73 14.65
N ILE A 83 10.34 -4.08 15.20
CA ILE A 83 9.06 -3.41 14.88
C ILE A 83 9.06 -1.93 15.27
N GLU A 84 9.71 -1.56 16.36
CA GLU A 84 9.84 -0.16 16.79
C GLU A 84 10.62 0.65 15.75
N SER A 85 11.75 0.12 15.24
CA SER A 85 12.54 0.79 14.20
C SER A 85 11.83 0.87 12.86
N ILE A 86 11.04 -0.15 12.50
CA ILE A 86 10.20 -0.14 11.30
C ILE A 86 9.08 0.89 11.44
N THR A 87 8.45 0.96 12.60
CA THR A 87 7.39 1.96 12.88
C THR A 87 7.96 3.38 12.82
N ASP A 88 9.11 3.61 13.48
CA ASP A 88 9.79 4.90 13.43
C ASP A 88 10.19 5.29 12.00
N PHE A 89 10.68 4.33 11.22
CA PHE A 89 10.98 4.53 9.80
C PHE A 89 9.76 5.06 9.03
N TYR A 90 8.60 4.41 9.15
CA TYR A 90 7.39 4.83 8.42
C TYR A 90 6.82 6.15 8.93
N LEU A 91 6.95 6.45 10.23
CA LEU A 91 6.49 7.72 10.80
C LEU A 91 7.39 8.90 10.41
N ASN A 92 8.68 8.68 10.25
CA ASN A 92 9.68 9.75 10.08
C ASN A 92 10.39 9.69 8.72
N GLN A 93 11.34 8.76 8.52
CA GLN A 93 12.22 8.74 7.34
C GLN A 93 11.48 8.47 6.03
N TYR A 94 10.41 7.68 6.07
CA TYR A 94 9.58 7.39 4.89
C TYR A 94 9.04 8.67 4.23
N ASN A 95 8.78 9.72 5.02
CA ASN A 95 8.30 11.00 4.50
C ASN A 95 9.32 11.75 3.62
N GLU A 96 10.60 11.35 3.64
CA GLU A 96 11.59 11.91 2.70
C GLU A 96 11.30 11.51 1.24
N LEU A 97 10.55 10.43 1.03
CA LEU A 97 10.16 9.95 -0.31
C LEU A 97 9.20 10.90 -1.03
N ILE A 98 8.60 11.87 -0.34
CA ILE A 98 7.81 12.95 -0.98
C ILE A 98 8.63 13.67 -2.06
N ARG A 99 9.96 13.67 -1.96
CA ARG A 99 10.86 14.36 -2.91
C ARG A 99 10.92 13.67 -4.28
N VAL A 100 10.55 12.39 -4.36
CA VAL A 100 10.54 11.61 -5.60
C VAL A 100 9.12 11.38 -6.12
N THR A 101 8.13 12.01 -5.50
CA THR A 101 6.72 11.96 -5.87
C THR A 101 6.20 13.35 -6.17
N SER A 102 5.04 13.46 -6.80
CA SER A 102 4.35 14.74 -6.94
C SER A 102 2.83 14.59 -6.94
N PRO A 103 2.08 15.59 -6.43
CA PRO A 103 0.63 15.61 -6.53
C PRO A 103 0.15 15.60 -7.98
N ARG A 104 -1.03 15.08 -8.22
CA ARG A 104 -1.77 15.16 -9.48
C ARG A 104 -3.04 15.97 -9.27
N PRO A 105 -3.03 17.27 -9.61
CA PRO A 105 -4.18 18.15 -9.40
C PRO A 105 -5.47 17.64 -10.04
N GLU A 106 -5.36 17.00 -11.22
CA GLU A 106 -6.48 16.42 -11.95
C GLU A 106 -7.11 15.27 -11.16
N ALA A 107 -6.31 14.42 -10.51
CA ALA A 107 -6.80 13.34 -9.67
C ALA A 107 -7.58 13.90 -8.47
N ARG A 108 -7.06 14.96 -7.85
CA ARG A 108 -7.77 15.64 -6.75
C ARG A 108 -9.11 16.18 -7.20
N MET A 109 -9.16 16.86 -8.35
CA MET A 109 -10.42 17.40 -8.91
C MET A 109 -11.44 16.29 -9.17
N VAL A 110 -10.99 15.14 -9.71
CA VAL A 110 -11.87 13.98 -9.96
C VAL A 110 -12.40 13.43 -8.64
N ILE A 111 -11.55 13.19 -7.65
CA ILE A 111 -11.97 12.66 -6.34
C ILE A 111 -12.97 13.62 -5.68
N ASP A 112 -12.68 14.91 -5.62
CA ASP A 112 -13.60 15.91 -5.02
C ASP A 112 -14.96 15.91 -5.72
N LYS A 113 -14.97 15.81 -7.05
CA LYS A 113 -16.21 15.74 -7.83
C LYS A 113 -17.02 14.48 -7.51
N VAL A 114 -16.42 13.29 -7.63
CA VAL A 114 -17.18 12.04 -7.43
C VAL A 114 -17.58 11.86 -5.97
N HIS A 115 -16.79 12.38 -5.03
CA HIS A 115 -17.15 12.43 -3.61
C HIS A 115 -18.37 13.33 -3.39
N SER A 116 -18.38 14.56 -3.94
CA SER A 116 -19.53 15.47 -3.85
C SER A 116 -20.80 14.92 -4.50
N GLU A 117 -20.65 14.06 -5.49
CA GLU A 117 -21.76 13.32 -6.12
C GLU A 117 -22.24 12.13 -5.28
N GLY A 118 -21.54 11.80 -4.18
CA GLY A 118 -21.88 10.72 -3.26
C GLY A 118 -21.54 9.33 -3.81
N CYS A 119 -20.54 9.21 -4.70
CA CYS A 119 -20.02 7.91 -5.12
C CYS A 119 -19.28 7.23 -3.96
N ASN A 120 -19.31 5.91 -3.96
CA ASN A 120 -18.46 5.14 -3.05
C ASN A 120 -17.04 5.06 -3.64
N ILE A 121 -16.03 5.48 -2.88
CA ILE A 121 -14.65 5.60 -3.37
C ILE A 121 -13.73 4.70 -2.56
N VAL A 122 -12.99 3.84 -3.25
CA VAL A 122 -12.01 2.92 -2.67
C VAL A 122 -10.64 3.19 -3.26
N VAL A 123 -9.61 3.25 -2.43
CA VAL A 123 -8.23 3.18 -2.91
C VAL A 123 -7.86 1.71 -3.07
N ALA A 124 -7.76 1.28 -4.32
CA ALA A 124 -7.46 -0.10 -4.72
C ALA A 124 -6.02 -0.19 -5.25
N THR A 125 -5.04 0.16 -4.43
CA THR A 125 -3.61 0.02 -4.76
C THR A 125 -3.14 -1.42 -4.61
N ASN A 126 -1.98 -1.78 -5.19
CA ASN A 126 -1.40 -3.09 -4.91
C ASN A 126 -0.96 -3.14 -3.43
N PRO A 127 -1.55 -4.02 -2.59
CA PRO A 127 -1.44 -3.95 -1.13
C PRO A 127 -0.13 -4.56 -0.60
N LEU A 128 1.00 -4.10 -1.12
CA LEU A 128 2.34 -4.59 -0.76
C LEU A 128 3.04 -3.70 0.29
N PHE A 129 2.35 -2.67 0.78
CA PHE A 129 2.84 -1.74 1.79
C PHE A 129 1.87 -1.65 2.97
N PRO A 130 2.39 -1.28 4.18
CA PRO A 130 1.54 -1.02 5.33
C PRO A 130 0.64 0.20 5.11
N LEU A 131 -0.49 0.21 5.79
CA LEU A 131 -1.49 1.29 5.69
C LEU A 131 -0.90 2.67 5.97
N ILE A 132 0.03 2.75 6.93
CA ILE A 132 0.74 4.00 7.26
C ILE A 132 1.50 4.56 6.04
N ALA A 133 2.13 3.71 5.24
CA ALA A 133 2.84 4.11 4.02
C ALA A 133 1.88 4.58 2.92
N ILE A 134 0.71 3.95 2.82
CA ILE A 134 -0.32 4.32 1.84
C ILE A 134 -0.96 5.65 2.23
N HIS A 135 -1.27 5.85 3.52
CA HIS A 135 -1.75 7.13 4.04
C HIS A 135 -0.76 8.28 3.79
N ALA A 136 0.55 8.04 4.02
CA ALA A 136 1.57 9.05 3.74
C ALA A 136 1.55 9.46 2.25
N ARG A 137 1.51 8.50 1.32
CA ARG A 137 1.45 8.78 -0.14
C ARG A 137 0.17 9.52 -0.54
N LEU A 138 -0.98 9.16 0.02
CA LEU A 138 -2.23 9.89 -0.21
C LEU A 138 -2.11 11.35 0.29
N ASN A 139 -1.53 11.54 1.47
CA ASN A 139 -1.30 12.89 2.01
C ASN A 139 -0.33 13.70 1.12
N TRP A 140 0.72 13.09 0.57
CA TRP A 140 1.63 13.76 -0.39
C TRP A 140 0.91 14.13 -1.69
N GLY A 141 -0.10 13.33 -2.10
CA GLY A 141 -1.00 13.63 -3.21
C GLY A 141 -2.00 14.76 -2.92
N GLY A 142 -2.02 15.27 -1.69
CA GLY A 142 -2.92 16.34 -1.27
C GLY A 142 -4.28 15.85 -0.77
N PHE A 143 -4.46 14.52 -0.60
CA PHE A 143 -5.69 13.97 -0.02
C PHE A 143 -5.59 14.02 1.50
N GLN A 144 -6.45 14.84 2.10
CA GLN A 144 -6.64 14.93 3.54
C GLN A 144 -7.99 14.33 3.92
N ASP A 145 -8.22 14.09 5.20
CA ASP A 145 -9.49 13.56 5.70
C ASP A 145 -9.87 12.21 5.03
N LEU A 146 -8.87 11.34 4.95
CA LEU A 146 -8.95 10.07 4.19
C LEU A 146 -10.16 9.21 4.59
N GLN A 147 -10.54 9.23 5.87
CA GLN A 147 -11.66 8.42 6.40
C GLN A 147 -13.03 8.90 5.92
N ASN A 148 -13.18 10.20 5.59
CA ASN A 148 -14.41 10.73 5.05
C ASN A 148 -14.47 10.62 3.52
N VAL A 149 -13.32 10.62 2.84
CA VAL A 149 -13.25 10.57 1.37
C VAL A 149 -13.28 9.13 0.85
N PHE A 150 -12.53 8.23 1.48
CA PHE A 150 -12.37 6.86 1.02
C PHE A 150 -13.08 5.89 1.98
N SER A 151 -14.00 5.10 1.46
CA SER A 151 -14.70 4.07 2.23
C SER A 151 -13.81 2.89 2.62
N PHE A 152 -12.76 2.67 1.83
CA PHE A 152 -11.75 1.63 2.10
C PHE A 152 -10.44 1.96 1.39
N ILE A 153 -9.33 1.58 2.00
CA ILE A 153 -7.98 1.70 1.45
C ILE A 153 -7.30 0.34 1.63
N THR A 154 -6.90 -0.29 0.52
CA THR A 154 -6.24 -1.59 0.55
C THR A 154 -4.81 -1.46 1.10
N SER A 155 -4.43 -2.40 1.97
CA SER A 155 -3.08 -2.49 2.55
C SER A 155 -2.72 -3.94 2.86
N TYR A 156 -1.46 -4.22 3.16
CA TYR A 156 -1.01 -5.59 3.40
C TYR A 156 -1.62 -6.20 4.69
N GLU A 157 -2.04 -5.35 5.64
CA GLU A 157 -2.71 -5.79 6.87
C GLU A 157 -4.15 -6.24 6.62
N SER A 158 -4.80 -5.68 5.61
CA SER A 158 -6.23 -5.87 5.37
C SER A 158 -6.56 -6.80 4.21
N MET A 159 -5.60 -7.10 3.34
CA MET A 159 -5.83 -7.87 2.12
C MET A 159 -5.12 -9.22 2.17
N HIS A 160 -5.77 -10.24 1.57
CA HIS A 160 -5.23 -11.59 1.44
C HIS A 160 -4.64 -11.84 0.05
N PHE A 161 -5.05 -11.05 -0.94
CA PHE A 161 -4.61 -11.20 -2.33
C PHE A 161 -4.00 -9.88 -2.86
N ALA A 162 -3.02 -10.02 -3.75
CA ALA A 162 -2.39 -8.90 -4.45
C ALA A 162 -2.80 -8.88 -5.93
N LYS A 163 -2.66 -7.73 -6.59
CA LYS A 163 -2.73 -7.67 -8.06
C LYS A 163 -1.60 -8.50 -8.68
N PRO A 164 -1.83 -9.21 -9.80
CA PRO A 164 -3.01 -9.19 -10.68
C PRO A 164 -4.05 -10.27 -10.36
N ASN A 165 -4.05 -10.88 -9.18
CA ASN A 165 -4.97 -11.95 -8.81
C ASN A 165 -6.42 -11.44 -8.85
N PRO A 166 -7.36 -12.07 -9.61
CA PRO A 166 -8.77 -11.67 -9.63
C PRO A 166 -9.45 -11.70 -8.26
N ALA A 167 -8.98 -12.57 -7.35
CA ALA A 167 -9.48 -12.66 -5.98
C ALA A 167 -9.27 -11.35 -5.21
N TYR A 168 -8.25 -10.54 -5.53
CA TYR A 168 -8.05 -9.20 -4.99
C TYR A 168 -9.28 -8.30 -5.18
N TYR A 169 -9.82 -8.27 -6.40
CA TYR A 169 -11.02 -7.47 -6.68
C TYR A 169 -12.27 -8.06 -6.05
N ALA A 170 -12.40 -9.39 -6.05
CA ALA A 170 -13.51 -10.07 -5.39
C ALA A 170 -13.53 -9.78 -3.88
N GLU A 171 -12.36 -9.77 -3.25
CA GLU A 171 -12.22 -9.41 -1.83
C GLU A 171 -12.66 -7.96 -1.56
N ILE A 172 -12.23 -6.99 -2.36
CA ILE A 172 -12.69 -5.60 -2.25
C ILE A 172 -14.22 -5.53 -2.39
N LEU A 173 -14.79 -6.20 -3.40
CA LEU A 173 -16.24 -6.21 -3.60
C LEU A 173 -16.98 -6.84 -2.42
N GLY A 174 -16.44 -7.90 -1.83
CA GLY A 174 -16.96 -8.52 -0.62
C GLY A 174 -16.95 -7.55 0.57
N LEU A 175 -15.83 -6.86 0.80
CA LEU A 175 -15.68 -5.85 1.85
C LEU A 175 -16.62 -4.64 1.65
N GLN A 176 -16.99 -4.33 0.39
CA GLN A 176 -17.96 -3.30 0.06
C GLN A 176 -19.42 -3.82 0.03
N GLY A 177 -19.68 -5.04 0.51
CA GLY A 177 -21.02 -5.62 0.61
C GLY A 177 -21.63 -6.03 -0.75
N TRP A 178 -20.81 -6.38 -1.74
CA TRP A 178 -21.21 -6.79 -3.08
C TRP A 178 -22.15 -5.76 -3.74
N PRO A 179 -21.64 -4.58 -4.13
CA PRO A 179 -22.45 -3.49 -4.67
C PRO A 179 -23.33 -3.95 -5.82
N GLN A 180 -24.62 -3.58 -5.79
CA GLN A 180 -25.58 -3.83 -6.88
C GLN A 180 -25.54 -2.72 -7.95
N THR A 181 -24.61 -1.79 -7.82
CA THR A 181 -24.37 -0.68 -8.75
C THR A 181 -23.12 -0.94 -9.57
N PRO A 182 -22.92 -0.24 -10.69
CA PRO A 182 -21.70 -0.35 -11.47
C PRO A 182 -20.45 -0.12 -10.60
N VAL A 183 -19.43 -0.95 -10.83
CA VAL A 183 -18.09 -0.81 -10.24
C VAL A 183 -17.13 -0.52 -11.38
N CYS A 184 -16.29 0.49 -11.21
CA CYS A 184 -15.29 0.89 -12.20
C CYS A 184 -13.90 0.97 -11.54
N MET A 185 -12.90 0.38 -12.18
CA MET A 185 -11.49 0.54 -11.82
C MET A 185 -10.86 1.64 -12.69
N VAL A 186 -10.16 2.55 -12.04
CA VAL A 186 -9.46 3.68 -12.65
C VAL A 186 -7.96 3.55 -12.44
#